data_6bb4bf062924cd2042ed5dde28f1f883
#
_entry.id   6bb4bf062924cd2042ed5dde28f1f883
#
_cell.length_a   1.000
_cell.length_b   1.000
_cell.length_c   1.000
_cell.angle_alpha   90.00
_cell.angle_beta   90.00
_cell.angle_gamma   90.00
#
_symmetry.space_group_name_H-M   'P 1'
#
loop_
_entity.id
_entity.type
_entity.pdbx_description
1 polymer ?
#
loop_
_entity_poly.entity_id
_entity_poly.type
_entity_poly.pdbx_seq_one_letter_code
_entity_poly.pdbx_strand_id
1 'polypeptide(L)'
;MQMSDVIADMLTRIRNANDAKHESVEIPASNMKKAIADILSNEGYIKGYQIIDDNKQGIIKVTLKYVGKQKAITGLKRVSKPGLRIYANCEDLPKVMNGLGIAIVSTSKGIMTDKKARKENVGGEVLAFVW
;
A
#
# COMPACT_ATOMS: atom_id res chain seq x y z
N MET A 1 3.87 -24.95 -9.26
CA MET A 1 4.38 -23.58 -9.36
C MET A 1 3.80 -22.74 -8.25
N GLN A 2 4.65 -22.17 -7.41
CA GLN A 2 4.19 -21.30 -6.35
C GLN A 2 3.99 -19.89 -6.90
N MET A 3 2.82 -19.33 -6.63
CA MET A 3 2.55 -17.93 -6.95
C MET A 3 2.97 -17.07 -5.77
N SER A 4 3.87 -16.11 -6.01
CA SER A 4 4.29 -15.20 -4.95
C SER A 4 3.43 -13.93 -5.00
N ASP A 5 3.08 -13.42 -3.82
CA ASP A 5 2.35 -12.17 -3.67
C ASP A 5 3.28 -11.14 -3.04
N VAL A 6 3.96 -10.38 -3.89
CA VAL A 6 4.95 -9.39 -3.44
C VAL A 6 4.30 -8.22 -2.69
N ILE A 7 3.04 -7.93 -3.00
CA ILE A 7 2.30 -6.88 -2.30
C ILE A 7 1.95 -7.36 -0.89
N ALA A 8 1.47 -8.60 -0.75
CA ALA A 8 1.18 -9.17 0.56
C ALA A 8 2.44 -9.20 1.43
N ASP A 9 3.59 -9.55 0.85
CA ASP A 9 4.87 -9.53 1.54
C ASP A 9 5.20 -8.13 2.04
N MET A 10 5.04 -7.11 1.19
CA MET A 10 5.26 -5.72 1.57
C MET A 10 4.37 -5.31 2.75
N LEU A 11 3.07 -5.61 2.67
CA LEU A 11 2.12 -5.26 3.74
C LEU A 11 2.45 -5.99 5.03
N THR A 12 2.85 -7.25 4.95
CA THR A 12 3.24 -8.04 6.12
C THR A 12 4.49 -7.48 6.78
N ARG A 13 5.51 -7.09 6.00
CA ARG A 13 6.72 -6.47 6.54
C ARG A 13 6.41 -5.18 7.27
N ILE A 14 5.56 -4.34 6.70
CA ILE A 14 5.14 -3.08 7.33
C ILE A 14 4.35 -3.37 8.61
N ARG A 15 3.41 -4.30 8.57
CA ARG A 15 2.61 -4.69 9.74
C ARG A 15 3.50 -5.19 10.89
N ASN A 16 4.41 -6.10 10.59
CA ASN A 16 5.29 -6.68 11.61
C ASN A 16 6.22 -5.62 12.22
N ALA A 17 6.76 -4.72 11.38
CA ALA A 17 7.63 -3.64 11.86
C ALA A 17 6.85 -2.65 12.74
N ASN A 18 5.61 -2.32 12.36
CA ASN A 18 4.73 -1.48 13.18
C ASN A 18 4.44 -2.12 14.53
N ASP A 19 4.10 -3.40 14.54
CA ASP A 19 3.75 -4.11 15.78
C ASP A 19 4.96 -4.22 16.71
N ALA A 20 6.16 -4.37 16.14
CA ALA A 20 7.41 -4.39 16.90
C ALA A 20 7.94 -2.98 17.24
N LYS A 21 7.25 -1.94 16.78
CA LYS A 21 7.61 -0.52 17.00
C LYS A 21 8.97 -0.16 16.45
N HIS A 22 9.33 -0.75 15.32
CA HIS A 22 10.56 -0.39 14.60
C HIS A 22 10.43 1.01 13.99
N GLU A 23 11.55 1.71 13.86
CA GLU A 23 11.59 3.02 13.23
C GLU A 23 11.41 2.94 11.73
N SER A 24 11.98 1.90 11.11
CA SER A 24 11.94 1.72 9.66
C SER A 24 11.91 0.24 9.29
N VAL A 25 11.58 -0.02 8.03
CA VAL A 25 11.59 -1.36 7.47
C VAL A 25 12.09 -1.30 6.03
N GLU A 26 12.89 -2.29 5.64
CA GLU A 26 13.42 -2.39 4.29
C GLU A 26 12.65 -3.45 3.50
N ILE A 27 12.34 -3.10 2.25
CA ILE A 27 11.51 -3.92 1.37
C ILE A 27 12.19 -3.97 0.00
N PRO A 28 12.33 -5.16 -0.62
CA PRO A 28 12.84 -5.22 -2.00
C PRO A 28 11.96 -4.37 -2.91
N ALA A 29 12.59 -3.53 -3.75
CA ALA A 29 11.86 -2.55 -4.55
C ALA A 29 11.24 -3.15 -5.81
N SER A 30 10.15 -2.56 -6.25
CA SER A 30 9.57 -2.70 -7.57
C SER A 30 8.80 -1.43 -7.87
N ASN A 31 8.46 -1.19 -9.13
CA ASN A 31 7.72 0.02 -9.50
C ASN A 31 6.36 0.09 -8.78
N MET A 32 5.67 -1.05 -8.67
CA MET A 32 4.39 -1.12 -7.98
C MET A 32 4.54 -0.82 -6.49
N LYS A 33 5.54 -1.40 -5.83
CA LYS A 33 5.77 -1.15 -4.40
C LYS A 33 6.18 0.30 -4.12
N LYS A 34 6.96 0.91 -5.02
CA LYS A 34 7.31 2.34 -4.92
C LYS A 34 6.06 3.21 -4.99
N ALA A 35 5.15 2.90 -5.90
CA ALA A 35 3.88 3.63 -6.03
C ALA A 35 3.04 3.48 -4.75
N ILE A 36 2.99 2.29 -4.17
CA ILE A 36 2.27 2.05 -2.91
C ILE A 36 2.91 2.85 -1.77
N ALA A 37 4.24 2.83 -1.66
CA ALA A 37 4.95 3.60 -0.63
C ALA A 37 4.68 5.11 -0.77
N ASP A 38 4.64 5.61 -2.00
CA ASP A 38 4.34 7.02 -2.28
C ASP A 38 2.91 7.37 -1.82
N ILE A 39 1.95 6.52 -2.08
CA ILE A 39 0.56 6.72 -1.61
C ILE A 39 0.52 6.75 -0.08
N LEU A 40 1.17 5.81 0.58
CA LEU A 40 1.17 5.75 2.04
C LEU A 40 1.80 7.01 2.64
N SER A 41 2.86 7.53 2.01
CA SER A 41 3.51 8.78 2.43
C SER A 41 2.58 9.98 2.24
N ASN A 42 1.99 10.10 1.07
CA ASN A 42 1.11 11.24 0.75
C ASN A 42 -0.16 11.25 1.61
N GLU A 43 -0.66 10.08 1.99
CA GLU A 43 -1.86 9.96 2.82
C GLU A 43 -1.55 10.01 4.32
N GLY A 44 -0.29 10.17 4.70
CA GLY A 44 0.11 10.34 6.08
C GLY A 44 0.18 9.07 6.91
N TYR A 45 0.23 7.91 6.28
CA TYR A 45 0.34 6.62 6.99
C TYR A 45 1.78 6.27 7.37
N ILE A 46 2.76 6.81 6.64
CA ILE A 46 4.18 6.66 6.96
C ILE A 46 4.83 8.05 6.92
N LYS A 47 5.97 8.20 7.58
CA LYS A 47 6.73 9.46 7.53
C LYS A 47 7.28 9.73 6.15
N GLY A 48 7.72 8.69 5.47
CA GLY A 48 8.30 8.79 4.16
C GLY A 48 9.03 7.51 3.78
N TYR A 49 9.69 7.55 2.65
CA TYR A 49 10.47 6.41 2.18
C TYR A 49 11.65 6.91 1.36
N GLN A 50 12.67 6.05 1.25
CA GLN A 50 13.82 6.31 0.36
C GLN A 50 14.11 5.06 -0.45
N ILE A 51 14.62 5.28 -1.65
CA ILE A 51 15.07 4.20 -2.52
C ILE A 51 16.58 4.07 -2.36
N ILE A 52 17.04 2.88 -1.97
CA ILE A 52 18.45 2.58 -1.79
C ILE A 52 18.89 1.69 -2.94
N ASP A 53 19.92 2.12 -3.67
CA ASP A 53 20.48 1.33 -4.76
C ASP A 53 21.37 0.23 -4.18
N ASP A 54 21.07 -1.04 -4.53
CA ASP A 54 21.84 -2.19 -4.10
C ASP A 54 22.48 -2.92 -5.28
N ASN A 55 22.60 -2.25 -6.44
CA ASN A 55 23.07 -2.80 -7.72
C ASN A 55 22.20 -3.94 -8.27
N LYS A 56 20.98 -4.04 -7.76
CA LYS A 56 19.94 -4.99 -8.20
C LYS A 56 18.65 -4.23 -8.46
N GLN A 57 17.52 -4.69 -7.94
CA GLN A 57 16.25 -3.98 -8.10
C GLN A 57 16.13 -2.77 -7.19
N GLY A 58 16.98 -2.67 -6.15
CA GLY A 58 16.89 -1.63 -5.15
C GLY A 58 16.10 -2.05 -3.92
N ILE A 59 16.17 -1.21 -2.90
CA ILE A 59 15.48 -1.42 -1.63
C ILE A 59 14.67 -0.17 -1.32
N ILE A 60 13.43 -0.35 -0.89
CA ILE A 60 12.62 0.75 -0.36
C ILE A 60 12.77 0.72 1.17
N LYS A 61 13.34 1.79 1.72
CA LYS A 61 13.38 1.96 3.17
C LYS A 61 12.20 2.82 3.59
N VAL A 62 11.24 2.20 4.23
CA VAL A 62 10.03 2.88 4.70
C VAL A 62 10.24 3.33 6.13
N THR A 63 10.09 4.63 6.39
CA THR A 63 10.16 5.18 7.75
C THR A 63 8.75 5.23 8.32
N LEU A 64 8.52 4.46 9.37
CA LEU A 64 7.20 4.31 9.97
C LEU A 64 6.82 5.54 10.79
N LYS A 65 5.51 5.74 10.95
CA LYS A 65 4.97 6.90 11.64
C LYS A 65 4.22 6.48 12.90
N TYR A 66 4.53 7.15 13.99
CA TYR A 66 3.84 6.94 15.26
C TYR A 66 3.40 8.29 15.80
N VAL A 67 2.23 8.33 16.44
CA VAL A 67 1.73 9.50 17.15
C VAL A 67 1.68 9.11 18.62
N GLY A 68 2.67 9.58 19.39
CA GLY A 68 2.89 9.09 20.74
C GLY A 68 3.24 7.61 20.72
N LYS A 69 2.45 6.79 21.42
CA LYS A 69 2.66 5.33 21.44
C LYS A 69 1.83 4.59 20.39
N GLN A 70 1.04 5.31 19.58
CA GLN A 70 0.12 4.70 18.61
C GLN A 70 0.71 4.70 17.22
N LYS A 71 0.49 3.61 16.49
CA LYS A 71 0.85 3.48 15.08
C LYS A 71 -0.07 4.35 14.25
N ALA A 72 0.46 5.02 13.20
CA ALA A 72 -0.36 5.73 12.25
C ALA A 72 -1.19 4.76 11.39
N ILE A 73 -0.65 3.58 11.09
CA ILE A 73 -1.39 2.53 10.39
C ILE A 73 -2.05 1.63 11.44
N THR A 74 -3.38 1.60 11.46
CA THR A 74 -4.14 0.72 12.34
C THR A 74 -4.29 -0.66 11.74
N GLY A 75 -4.55 -0.75 10.43
CA GLY A 75 -4.72 -2.00 9.74
C GLY A 75 -4.30 -1.96 8.29
N LEU A 76 -3.92 -3.12 7.79
CA LEU A 76 -3.54 -3.37 6.40
C LEU A 76 -4.21 -4.67 5.97
N LYS A 77 -4.90 -4.65 4.82
CA LYS A 77 -5.56 -5.84 4.31
C LYS A 77 -5.28 -6.01 2.82
N ARG A 78 -4.72 -7.16 2.45
CA ARG A 78 -4.61 -7.53 1.04
C ARG A 78 -5.98 -7.95 0.53
N VAL A 79 -6.43 -7.38 -0.58
CA VAL A 79 -7.75 -7.66 -1.16
C VAL A 79 -7.62 -8.55 -2.38
N SER A 80 -7.06 -8.03 -3.47
CA SER A 80 -6.82 -8.80 -4.69
C SER A 80 -5.57 -9.64 -4.53
N LYS A 81 -5.65 -10.93 -4.87
CA LYS A 81 -4.54 -11.88 -4.70
C LYS A 81 -4.26 -12.58 -6.03
N PRO A 82 -3.05 -13.13 -6.24
CA PRO A 82 -2.77 -13.86 -7.48
C PRO A 82 -3.77 -14.96 -7.80
N GLY A 83 -4.29 -15.66 -6.79
CA GLY A 83 -5.27 -16.72 -6.97
C GLY A 83 -6.72 -16.25 -7.06
N LEU A 84 -7.00 -14.98 -6.73
CA LEU A 84 -8.33 -14.42 -6.74
C LEU A 84 -8.26 -12.91 -6.94
N ARG A 85 -8.30 -12.47 -8.18
CA ARG A 85 -8.23 -11.04 -8.52
C ARG A 85 -9.59 -10.38 -8.27
N ILE A 86 -9.55 -9.18 -7.67
CA ILE A 86 -10.75 -8.40 -7.32
C ILE A 86 -10.70 -7.09 -8.08
N TYR A 87 -11.71 -6.83 -8.88
CA TYR A 87 -11.83 -5.60 -9.68
C TYR A 87 -13.10 -4.85 -9.28
N ALA A 88 -13.12 -3.56 -9.46
CA ALA A 88 -14.30 -2.74 -9.25
C ALA A 88 -14.34 -1.61 -10.26
N ASN A 89 -15.55 -1.30 -10.73
CA ASN A 89 -15.80 -0.09 -11.54
C ASN A 89 -15.67 1.15 -10.64
N CYS A 90 -15.52 2.31 -11.26
CA CYS A 90 -15.43 3.57 -10.53
C CYS A 90 -16.57 3.74 -9.50
N GLU A 91 -17.78 3.39 -9.89
CA GLU A 91 -18.98 3.54 -9.06
C GLU A 91 -19.02 2.57 -7.88
N ASP A 92 -18.35 1.42 -8.02
CA ASP A 92 -18.36 0.33 -7.05
C ASP A 92 -17.11 0.28 -6.19
N LEU A 93 -16.20 1.24 -6.33
CA LEU A 93 -14.97 1.26 -5.53
C LEU A 93 -15.31 1.33 -4.04
N PRO A 94 -14.73 0.43 -3.23
CA PRO A 94 -15.07 0.38 -1.80
C PRO A 94 -14.56 1.61 -1.05
N LYS A 95 -15.31 1.99 -0.02
CA LYS A 95 -14.88 3.01 0.93
C LYS A 95 -14.44 2.32 2.20
N VAL A 96 -13.19 2.54 2.59
CA VAL A 96 -12.60 1.91 3.77
C VAL A 96 -12.93 2.76 5.00
N MET A 97 -13.55 2.16 6.01
CA MET A 97 -13.94 2.83 7.26
C MET A 97 -14.73 4.12 6.97
N ASN A 98 -15.72 4.03 6.09
CA ASN A 98 -16.56 5.17 5.67
C ASN A 98 -15.76 6.35 5.12
N GLY A 99 -14.62 6.09 4.49
CA GLY A 99 -13.76 7.11 3.90
C GLY A 99 -12.65 7.61 4.79
N LEU A 100 -12.54 7.12 6.02
CA LEU A 100 -11.43 7.46 6.91
C LEU A 100 -10.14 6.75 6.50
N GLY A 101 -10.26 5.54 5.93
CA GLY A 101 -9.14 4.81 5.35
C GLY A 101 -9.08 4.98 3.85
N ILE A 102 -8.20 4.22 3.21
CA ILE A 102 -8.04 4.23 1.75
C ILE A 102 -8.05 2.81 1.19
N ALA A 103 -8.51 2.69 -0.06
CA ALA A 103 -8.23 1.52 -0.87
C ALA A 103 -7.15 1.91 -1.88
N ILE A 104 -6.20 1.02 -2.10
CA ILE A 104 -5.16 1.21 -3.12
C ILE A 104 -5.62 0.44 -4.36
N VAL A 105 -5.74 1.16 -5.48
CA VAL A 105 -6.33 0.63 -6.71
C VAL A 105 -5.33 0.74 -7.86
N SER A 106 -5.19 -0.34 -8.62
CA SER A 106 -4.38 -0.33 -9.84
C SER A 106 -5.30 -0.05 -11.02
N THR A 107 -5.13 1.10 -11.66
CA THR A 107 -5.96 1.56 -12.76
C THR A 107 -5.16 1.69 -14.04
N SER A 108 -5.86 1.93 -15.16
CA SER A 108 -5.20 2.23 -16.43
C SER A 108 -4.35 3.50 -16.41
N LYS A 109 -4.59 4.37 -15.43
CA LYS A 109 -3.83 5.62 -15.25
C LYS A 109 -2.80 5.52 -14.13
N GLY A 110 -2.53 4.32 -13.63
CA GLY A 110 -1.56 4.07 -12.59
C GLY A 110 -2.19 3.60 -11.28
N ILE A 111 -1.35 3.45 -10.28
CA ILE A 111 -1.79 3.04 -8.94
C ILE A 111 -2.17 4.30 -8.16
N MET A 112 -3.35 4.29 -7.56
CA MET A 112 -3.89 5.45 -6.87
C MET A 112 -4.84 5.03 -5.75
N THR A 113 -5.28 6.00 -4.96
CA THR A 113 -6.31 5.76 -3.93
C THR A 113 -7.68 5.66 -4.60
N ASP A 114 -8.64 5.06 -3.87
CA ASP A 114 -10.03 5.00 -4.31
C ASP A 114 -10.61 6.41 -4.52
N LYS A 115 -10.25 7.36 -3.67
CA LYS A 115 -10.71 8.75 -3.79
C LYS A 115 -10.26 9.38 -5.10
N LYS A 116 -8.99 9.21 -5.43
CA LYS A 116 -8.45 9.74 -6.68
C LYS A 116 -9.05 9.02 -7.90
N ALA A 117 -9.24 7.71 -7.81
CA ALA A 117 -9.84 6.94 -8.89
C ALA A 117 -11.27 7.39 -9.18
N ARG A 118 -12.07 7.66 -8.13
CA ARG A 118 -13.42 8.20 -8.30
C ARG A 118 -13.38 9.58 -8.95
N LYS A 119 -12.45 10.43 -8.53
CA LYS A 119 -12.30 11.78 -9.08
C LYS A 119 -11.93 11.73 -10.56
N GLU A 120 -11.09 10.79 -10.95
CA GLU A 120 -10.67 10.61 -12.34
C GLU A 120 -11.61 9.72 -13.14
N ASN A 121 -12.67 9.22 -12.52
CA ASN A 121 -13.69 8.39 -13.13
C ASN A 121 -13.13 7.10 -13.74
N VAL A 122 -12.24 6.44 -13.01
CA VAL A 122 -11.63 5.16 -13.42
C VAL A 122 -11.82 4.11 -12.33
N GLY A 123 -11.97 2.86 -12.75
CA GLY A 123 -11.93 1.71 -11.86
C GLY A 123 -10.68 0.88 -12.10
N GLY A 124 -10.57 -0.24 -11.43
CA GLY A 124 -9.43 -1.13 -11.60
C GLY A 124 -9.37 -2.24 -10.58
N GLU A 125 -8.19 -2.79 -10.42
CA GLU A 125 -7.94 -3.86 -9.46
C GLU A 125 -7.76 -3.27 -8.06
N VAL A 126 -8.57 -3.74 -7.11
CA VAL A 126 -8.49 -3.29 -5.71
C VAL A 126 -7.41 -4.10 -5.02
N LEU A 127 -6.24 -3.49 -4.82
CA LEU A 127 -5.06 -4.18 -4.31
C LEU A 127 -5.11 -4.41 -2.81
N ALA A 128 -5.44 -3.38 -2.04
CA ALA A 128 -5.34 -3.44 -0.58
C ALA A 128 -6.19 -2.34 0.07
N PHE A 129 -6.51 -2.55 1.35
CA PHE A 129 -7.09 -1.53 2.21
C PHE A 129 -6.07 -1.11 3.26
N VAL A 130 -6.06 0.18 3.60
CA VAL A 130 -5.22 0.76 4.66
C VAL A 130 -6.09 1.68 5.50
N TRP A 131 -5.95 1.57 6.81
CA TRP A 131 -6.67 2.48 7.72
C TRP A 131 -5.92 2.69 9.02
#